data_7eba283b8fe77b8deeaa5b3bc0c50ccf
#
_entry.id   7eba283b8fe77b8deeaa5b3bc0c50ccf
#
_cell.length_a   1.000
_cell.length_b   1.000
_cell.length_c   1.000
_cell.angle_alpha   90.00
_cell.angle_beta   90.00
_cell.angle_gamma   90.00
#
_symmetry.space_group_name_H-M   'P 1'
#
loop_
_entity.id
_entity.type
_entity.pdbx_description
1 polymer ?
#
loop_
_entity_poly.entity_id
_entity_poly.type
_entity_poly.pdbx_seq_one_letter_code
_entity_poly.pdbx_strand_id
1 'polypeptide(L)'
;MADSRDVKNQILFSLLFTASLLHSALSDFPFLSPYSWSCVNETCVKNLKGWNEEDAYSLSTCKLTCGQHGVLWPKPTRLTQISNQTVHFNLSRLSLEEAMAPTQEVKDLLQKAFDIFKGNVAKGVPEPDERFFRKIFDSDEQEKQQVFVKIRVSNTGKATTLRLNTNEAYVLNVKTNETNSLTNVTIDASTFFGARHALETLSQLIEYDAAKGSLQIVSQVAVVDKPAFRYRGILLDTASNFISVRAIERTLDAMAANKLNTLHWHITDTASFPLYLKSLPDMSYFGSYSQRQIYNTSDVSHVVEYARVRGIRVVPEFSAPGHVGNGWQWTEKKGLGKMAVCVKQEPWSTYCTEPPCGQLNIANNNTYGILTQIYEEMADIFAPLDLFHFGGQEVNLNCWNTTEEIVSHLTERGLNQSVDSFLDLWSEFQSNVYNMFPADNQTGKVQGILWNSQLTSAEKADKYLDPRKYIIQASGSVKDQRVIGDLLKKGYHVILSNSDAWFLNCGFGSWVTKGQHPCGSYKGWQAVYDNSPHDVASNETGSYQKKLLLGGEAVLWSQQVDDASLDAKLWPRGAALAERLWTNPKHNWEPAEIRFIHQRQRLFQRGVMADRIQPEWCHQNEKLCYLR
;
A
#
# COMPACT_ATOMS: atom_id res chain seq x y z
N MET A 1 44.20 -49.25 -49.46
CA MET A 1 43.52 -49.09 -48.14
C MET A 1 44.30 -48.06 -47.37
N ALA A 2 43.96 -46.80 -47.49
CA ALA A 2 44.59 -45.73 -46.78
C ALA A 2 43.88 -45.58 -45.41
N ASP A 3 44.71 -45.43 -44.42
CA ASP A 3 44.45 -45.62 -43.01
C ASP A 3 43.37 -44.64 -42.48
N SER A 4 42.22 -45.20 -42.11
CA SER A 4 41.07 -44.44 -41.57
C SER A 4 41.30 -43.85 -40.16
N ARG A 5 42.46 -44.07 -39.57
CA ARG A 5 42.86 -43.55 -38.25
C ARG A 5 43.39 -42.11 -38.32
N ASP A 6 44.10 -41.74 -39.39
CA ASP A 6 44.67 -40.39 -39.52
C ASP A 6 43.62 -39.31 -39.79
N VAL A 7 42.57 -39.64 -40.54
CA VAL A 7 41.49 -38.69 -40.82
C VAL A 7 40.64 -38.41 -39.56
N LYS A 8 40.41 -39.42 -38.68
CA LYS A 8 39.72 -39.23 -37.40
C LYS A 8 40.52 -38.39 -36.41
N ASN A 9 41.83 -38.56 -36.36
CA ASN A 9 42.70 -37.77 -35.48
C ASN A 9 42.81 -36.29 -35.95
N GLN A 10 42.86 -36.03 -37.27
CA GLN A 10 42.89 -34.67 -37.78
C GLN A 10 41.56 -33.95 -37.57
N ILE A 11 40.41 -34.63 -37.67
CA ILE A 11 39.08 -34.04 -37.36
C ILE A 11 38.95 -33.80 -35.87
N LEU A 12 39.42 -34.70 -34.99
CA LEU A 12 39.36 -34.51 -33.54
C LEU A 12 40.28 -33.36 -33.07
N PHE A 13 41.49 -33.24 -33.66
CA PHE A 13 42.41 -32.12 -33.40
C PHE A 13 41.85 -30.78 -33.90
N SER A 14 41.21 -30.75 -35.07
CA SER A 14 40.55 -29.55 -35.59
C SER A 14 39.34 -29.11 -34.76
N LEU A 15 38.53 -30.07 -34.25
CA LEU A 15 37.40 -29.79 -33.38
C LEU A 15 37.84 -29.34 -31.96
N LEU A 16 38.94 -29.89 -31.43
CA LEU A 16 39.51 -29.45 -30.15
C LEU A 16 40.18 -28.07 -30.24
N PHE A 17 40.81 -27.75 -31.38
CA PHE A 17 41.39 -26.42 -31.61
C PHE A 17 40.33 -25.34 -31.86
N THR A 18 39.26 -25.66 -32.58
CA THR A 18 38.12 -24.73 -32.76
C THR A 18 37.31 -24.58 -31.45
N ALA A 19 37.18 -25.64 -30.62
CA ALA A 19 36.55 -25.53 -29.31
C ALA A 19 37.41 -24.72 -28.33
N SER A 20 38.74 -24.82 -28.37
CA SER A 20 39.62 -24.00 -27.51
C SER A 20 39.69 -22.54 -27.98
N LEU A 21 39.63 -22.27 -29.29
CA LEU A 21 39.54 -20.91 -29.84
C LEU A 21 38.15 -20.27 -29.57
N LEU A 22 37.08 -21.05 -29.63
CA LEU A 22 35.76 -20.59 -29.18
C LEU A 22 35.68 -20.37 -27.67
N HIS A 23 36.38 -21.18 -26.87
CA HIS A 23 36.46 -21.00 -25.41
C HIS A 23 37.29 -19.77 -25.03
N SER A 24 38.40 -19.47 -25.74
CA SER A 24 39.19 -18.26 -25.51
C SER A 24 38.51 -17.01 -26.07
N ALA A 25 37.74 -17.10 -27.17
CA ALA A 25 36.97 -15.98 -27.70
C ALA A 25 35.72 -15.62 -26.87
N LEU A 26 35.18 -16.58 -26.11
CA LEU A 26 34.10 -16.34 -25.15
C LEU A 26 34.59 -15.80 -23.81
N SER A 27 35.91 -15.87 -23.51
CA SER A 27 36.49 -15.39 -22.25
C SER A 27 36.88 -13.91 -22.23
N ASP A 28 36.84 -13.21 -23.38
CA ASP A 28 37.32 -11.82 -23.50
C ASP A 28 36.24 -10.78 -23.79
N PHE A 29 34.94 -11.10 -23.63
CA PHE A 29 33.95 -10.01 -23.59
C PHE A 29 34.09 -9.29 -22.25
N PRO A 30 34.45 -7.99 -22.25
CA PRO A 30 34.42 -7.21 -21.04
C PRO A 30 32.96 -7.07 -20.59
N PHE A 31 32.59 -7.75 -19.49
CA PHE A 31 31.25 -7.71 -18.90
C PHE A 31 30.87 -6.34 -18.31
N LEU A 32 31.77 -5.37 -18.35
CA LEU A 32 31.51 -4.00 -17.96
C LEU A 32 30.78 -3.27 -19.09
N SER A 33 29.70 -2.57 -18.72
CA SER A 33 28.99 -1.70 -19.67
C SER A 33 29.97 -0.78 -20.38
N PRO A 34 29.90 -0.65 -21.72
CA PRO A 34 30.71 0.33 -22.47
C PRO A 34 30.26 1.77 -22.23
N TYR A 35 29.26 1.95 -21.37
CA TYR A 35 28.66 3.24 -21.06
C TYR A 35 28.94 3.65 -19.61
N SER A 36 29.09 4.97 -19.43
CA SER A 36 29.06 5.66 -18.16
C SER A 36 27.92 6.67 -18.13
N TRP A 37 27.62 7.19 -16.96
CA TRP A 37 26.60 8.24 -16.81
C TRP A 37 27.18 9.43 -16.08
N SER A 38 26.77 10.63 -16.50
CA SER A 38 27.10 11.89 -15.83
C SER A 38 25.83 12.63 -15.44
N CYS A 39 25.86 13.33 -14.32
CA CYS A 39 24.75 14.17 -13.88
C CYS A 39 24.80 15.54 -14.57
N VAL A 40 23.85 15.81 -15.47
CA VAL A 40 23.72 17.07 -16.18
C VAL A 40 22.31 17.61 -15.98
N ASN A 41 22.18 18.78 -15.36
CA ASN A 41 20.87 19.39 -15.07
C ASN A 41 19.89 18.43 -14.40
N GLU A 42 20.31 17.80 -13.31
CA GLU A 42 19.54 16.81 -12.54
C GLU A 42 19.07 15.59 -13.36
N THR A 43 19.79 15.23 -14.40
CA THR A 43 19.48 14.12 -15.30
C THR A 43 20.71 13.26 -15.52
N CYS A 44 20.57 11.95 -15.45
CA CYS A 44 21.65 11.01 -15.75
C CYS A 44 21.79 10.81 -17.25
N VAL A 45 22.79 11.45 -17.85
CA VAL A 45 23.09 11.39 -19.28
C VAL A 45 24.05 10.25 -19.56
N LYS A 46 23.68 9.38 -20.51
CA LYS A 46 24.46 8.24 -20.95
C LYS A 46 25.57 8.66 -21.90
N ASN A 47 26.81 8.29 -21.62
CA ASN A 47 27.99 8.59 -22.41
C ASN A 47 28.69 7.30 -22.83
N LEU A 48 29.34 7.31 -24.02
CA LEU A 48 30.23 6.21 -24.41
C LEU A 48 31.53 6.33 -23.60
N LYS A 49 31.86 5.27 -22.86
CA LYS A 49 33.05 5.23 -21.99
C LYS A 49 34.31 4.97 -22.80
N GLY A 50 35.39 5.75 -22.55
CA GLY A 50 36.72 5.36 -22.94
C GLY A 50 37.22 4.16 -22.15
N TRP A 51 38.05 3.31 -22.72
CA TRP A 51 38.58 2.08 -22.11
C TRP A 51 39.36 2.29 -20.79
N ASN A 52 39.77 3.52 -20.48
CA ASN A 52 40.64 3.88 -19.36
C ASN A 52 40.07 4.93 -18.42
N GLU A 53 38.76 5.20 -18.45
CA GLU A 53 38.16 6.17 -17.54
C GLU A 53 37.81 5.51 -16.18
N GLU A 54 38.70 5.68 -15.18
CA GLU A 54 38.51 5.19 -13.81
C GLU A 54 37.38 5.88 -13.07
N ASP A 55 37.04 7.14 -13.46
CA ASP A 55 36.05 8.00 -12.77
C ASP A 55 34.62 7.90 -13.37
N ALA A 56 34.36 6.93 -14.21
CA ALA A 56 33.06 6.80 -14.84
C ALA A 56 32.00 6.22 -13.89
N TYR A 57 30.95 7.00 -13.59
CA TYR A 57 29.85 6.54 -12.76
C TYR A 57 28.99 5.48 -13.46
N SER A 58 28.58 4.47 -12.72
CA SER A 58 27.52 3.56 -13.15
C SER A 58 26.17 4.30 -13.15
N LEU A 59 25.14 3.71 -13.79
CA LEU A 59 23.80 4.27 -13.76
C LEU A 59 23.26 4.35 -12.33
N SER A 60 23.50 3.33 -11.50
CA SER A 60 23.07 3.32 -10.09
C SER A 60 23.72 4.45 -9.30
N THR A 61 25.04 4.67 -9.45
CA THR A 61 25.74 5.77 -8.79
C THR A 61 25.22 7.14 -9.22
N CYS A 62 25.05 7.34 -10.54
CA CYS A 62 24.48 8.59 -11.04
C CYS A 62 23.08 8.84 -10.45
N LYS A 63 22.19 7.85 -10.46
CA LYS A 63 20.84 7.99 -9.94
C LYS A 63 20.79 8.28 -8.45
N LEU A 64 21.66 7.66 -7.65
CA LEU A 64 21.74 7.93 -6.21
C LEU A 64 22.08 9.39 -5.91
N THR A 65 22.94 10.00 -6.72
CA THR A 65 23.61 11.29 -6.39
C THR A 65 23.14 12.45 -7.24
N CYS A 66 22.44 12.20 -8.37
CA CYS A 66 22.01 13.22 -9.31
C CYS A 66 20.71 13.90 -8.87
N GLY A 67 20.72 15.22 -8.78
CA GLY A 67 19.59 16.04 -8.41
C GLY A 67 19.42 16.24 -6.90
N GLN A 68 18.64 17.26 -6.52
CA GLN A 68 18.46 17.69 -5.13
C GLN A 68 17.91 16.57 -4.22
N HIS A 69 17.08 15.70 -4.75
CA HIS A 69 16.41 14.63 -3.98
C HIS A 69 16.91 13.23 -4.36
N GLY A 70 17.86 13.13 -5.30
CA GLY A 70 18.28 11.84 -5.87
C GLY A 70 17.07 11.01 -6.29
N VAL A 71 17.04 9.75 -5.89
CA VAL A 71 15.94 8.80 -6.20
C VAL A 71 15.02 8.55 -5.02
N LEU A 72 14.96 9.43 -4.02
CA LEU A 72 14.09 9.25 -2.84
C LEU A 72 12.61 9.27 -3.21
N TRP A 73 11.88 8.28 -2.72
CA TRP A 73 10.44 8.14 -2.86
C TRP A 73 9.77 7.65 -1.57
N PRO A 74 8.70 8.29 -1.08
CA PRO A 74 8.20 9.62 -1.46
C PRO A 74 9.24 10.71 -1.20
N LYS A 75 9.14 11.81 -1.97
CA LYS A 75 9.98 13.00 -1.79
C LYS A 75 9.84 13.54 -0.37
N PRO A 76 10.95 13.77 0.36
CA PRO A 76 10.90 14.37 1.69
C PRO A 76 10.26 15.77 1.68
N THR A 77 9.50 16.07 2.74
CA THR A 77 8.70 17.31 2.83
C THR A 77 9.46 18.54 3.33
N ARG A 78 10.64 18.35 3.91
CA ARG A 78 11.40 19.45 4.52
C ARG A 78 12.81 19.54 3.95
N LEU A 79 13.84 19.20 4.73
CA LEU A 79 15.22 19.27 4.31
C LEU A 79 15.64 18.01 3.58
N THR A 80 16.34 18.17 2.45
CA THR A 80 17.06 17.10 1.77
C THR A 80 18.39 17.65 1.28
N GLN A 81 19.48 17.08 1.78
CA GLN A 81 20.84 17.33 1.31
C GLN A 81 21.50 15.98 1.06
N ILE A 82 21.99 15.78 -0.16
CA ILE A 82 22.61 14.53 -0.61
C ILE A 82 23.92 14.91 -1.30
N SER A 83 25.04 14.31 -0.88
CA SER A 83 26.34 14.52 -1.54
C SER A 83 26.37 13.79 -2.89
N ASN A 84 27.27 14.22 -3.76
CA ASN A 84 27.53 13.57 -5.05
C ASN A 84 28.56 12.43 -4.96
N GLN A 85 28.94 12.03 -3.74
CA GLN A 85 29.92 10.99 -3.50
C GLN A 85 29.28 9.78 -2.84
N THR A 86 29.75 8.59 -3.18
CA THR A 86 29.37 7.32 -2.58
C THR A 86 30.58 6.59 -2.01
N VAL A 87 30.35 5.70 -1.05
CA VAL A 87 31.35 4.76 -0.55
C VAL A 87 30.84 3.34 -0.69
N HIS A 88 31.73 2.42 -1.04
CA HIS A 88 31.40 1.02 -1.25
C HIS A 88 31.59 0.21 0.05
N PHE A 89 30.73 -0.76 0.27
CA PHE A 89 30.78 -1.62 1.45
C PHE A 89 30.17 -3.01 1.18
N ASN A 90 30.46 -3.96 2.06
CA ASN A 90 29.85 -5.27 2.05
C ASN A 90 28.63 -5.32 3.00
N LEU A 91 27.56 -6.02 2.62
CA LEU A 91 26.34 -6.17 3.43
C LEU A 91 26.62 -6.72 4.85
N SER A 92 27.65 -7.57 5.01
CA SER A 92 28.08 -8.10 6.31
C SER A 92 28.57 -7.00 7.27
N ARG A 93 29.01 -5.85 6.73
CA ARG A 93 29.50 -4.70 7.48
C ARG A 93 28.40 -3.68 7.86
N LEU A 94 27.15 -3.93 7.46
CA LEU A 94 25.99 -3.14 7.85
C LEU A 94 25.40 -3.69 9.14
N SER A 95 25.43 -2.90 10.21
CA SER A 95 24.96 -3.33 11.54
C SER A 95 24.23 -2.24 12.30
N LEU A 96 23.28 -2.64 13.15
CA LEU A 96 22.66 -1.79 14.15
C LEU A 96 23.61 -1.74 15.36
N GLU A 97 24.24 -0.57 15.57
CA GLU A 97 25.17 -0.36 16.68
C GLU A 97 24.42 -0.05 17.97
N GLU A 98 23.36 0.77 17.87
CA GLU A 98 22.62 1.23 19.02
C GLU A 98 21.13 1.46 18.67
N ALA A 99 20.24 0.98 19.54
CA ALA A 99 18.81 1.30 19.52
C ALA A 99 18.40 1.84 20.90
N MET A 100 18.30 3.19 21.00
CA MET A 100 17.78 3.88 22.18
C MET A 100 16.28 4.01 22.08
N ALA A 101 15.54 3.38 22.97
CA ALA A 101 14.08 3.33 22.96
C ALA A 101 13.51 3.55 24.36
N PRO A 102 12.30 4.14 24.51
CA PRO A 102 11.68 4.40 25.80
C PRO A 102 11.19 3.15 26.54
N THR A 103 10.96 2.06 25.82
CA THR A 103 10.50 0.76 26.37
C THR A 103 11.17 -0.39 25.61
N GLN A 104 11.20 -1.59 26.26
CA GLN A 104 11.74 -2.80 25.62
C GLN A 104 10.93 -3.17 24.37
N GLU A 105 9.60 -3.05 24.42
CA GLU A 105 8.74 -3.35 23.26
C GLU A 105 9.08 -2.49 22.05
N VAL A 106 9.29 -1.19 22.23
CA VAL A 106 9.75 -0.29 21.14
C VAL A 106 11.13 -0.70 20.64
N LYS A 107 12.04 -1.12 21.54
CA LYS A 107 13.37 -1.60 21.14
C LYS A 107 13.29 -2.87 20.29
N ASP A 108 12.42 -3.81 20.66
CA ASP A 108 12.21 -5.04 19.90
C ASP A 108 11.61 -4.75 18.51
N LEU A 109 10.68 -3.78 18.41
CA LEU A 109 10.15 -3.32 17.14
C LEU A 109 11.24 -2.67 16.26
N LEU A 110 12.14 -1.88 16.84
CA LEU A 110 13.26 -1.28 16.12
C LEU A 110 14.21 -2.35 15.57
N GLN A 111 14.49 -3.40 16.34
CA GLN A 111 15.30 -4.53 15.88
C GLN A 111 14.64 -5.24 14.70
N LYS A 112 13.35 -5.59 14.81
CA LYS A 112 12.59 -6.21 13.72
C LYS A 112 12.58 -5.32 12.46
N ALA A 113 12.39 -4.00 12.62
CA ALA A 113 12.41 -3.07 11.50
C ALA A 113 13.79 -2.96 10.84
N PHE A 114 14.88 -3.02 11.63
CA PHE A 114 16.24 -3.05 11.11
C PHE A 114 16.53 -4.36 10.33
N ASP A 115 16.05 -5.49 10.83
CA ASP A 115 16.22 -6.78 10.14
C ASP A 115 15.47 -6.80 8.79
N ILE A 116 14.25 -6.24 8.75
CA ILE A 116 13.49 -6.03 7.50
C ILE A 116 14.26 -5.10 6.55
N PHE A 117 14.77 -3.98 7.05
CA PHE A 117 15.58 -3.04 6.28
C PHE A 117 16.81 -3.74 5.66
N LYS A 118 17.59 -4.46 6.46
CA LYS A 118 18.78 -5.20 5.99
C LYS A 118 18.41 -6.28 4.96
N GLY A 119 17.30 -6.99 5.17
CA GLY A 119 16.74 -7.94 4.20
C GLY A 119 16.33 -7.29 2.88
N ASN A 120 15.74 -6.07 2.93
CA ASN A 120 15.38 -5.32 1.73
C ASN A 120 16.61 -4.82 0.95
N VAL A 121 17.68 -4.42 1.64
CA VAL A 121 18.97 -4.10 1.01
C VAL A 121 19.57 -5.33 0.34
N ALA A 122 19.52 -6.49 1.00
CA ALA A 122 20.00 -7.76 0.45
C ALA A 122 19.29 -8.16 -0.85
N LYS A 123 17.99 -7.95 -0.95
CA LYS A 123 17.20 -8.23 -2.18
C LYS A 123 17.63 -7.38 -3.38
N GLY A 124 18.29 -6.25 -3.16
CA GLY A 124 18.87 -5.40 -4.20
C GLY A 124 20.21 -5.93 -4.76
N VAL A 125 20.83 -6.89 -4.08
CA VAL A 125 22.07 -7.54 -4.53
C VAL A 125 21.70 -8.67 -5.49
N PRO A 126 22.20 -8.70 -6.73
CA PRO A 126 21.94 -9.81 -7.65
C PRO A 126 22.45 -11.14 -7.07
N GLU A 127 21.73 -12.23 -7.37
CA GLU A 127 22.25 -13.56 -7.06
C GLU A 127 23.58 -13.80 -7.80
N PRO A 128 24.53 -14.47 -7.15
CA PRO A 128 25.80 -14.79 -7.77
C PRO A 128 25.60 -15.64 -9.04
N ASP A 129 25.86 -15.09 -10.19
CA ASP A 129 25.95 -15.86 -11.43
C ASP A 129 27.42 -16.29 -11.60
N GLU A 130 27.71 -17.60 -11.50
CA GLU A 130 29.06 -18.15 -11.57
C GLU A 130 29.83 -17.72 -12.83
N ARG A 131 29.11 -17.37 -13.91
CA ARG A 131 29.67 -16.90 -15.16
C ARG A 131 30.29 -15.51 -15.04
N PHE A 132 29.83 -14.68 -14.10
CA PHE A 132 30.20 -13.29 -13.94
C PHE A 132 31.16 -13.04 -12.75
N PHE A 133 31.26 -13.98 -11.80
CA PHE A 133 31.86 -13.71 -10.49
C PHE A 133 33.38 -13.93 -10.36
N ARG A 134 34.04 -14.59 -11.31
CA ARG A 134 35.44 -15.00 -11.13
C ARG A 134 36.51 -13.91 -11.28
N LYS A 135 36.17 -12.68 -11.71
CA LYS A 135 37.21 -11.67 -12.08
C LYS A 135 37.12 -10.28 -11.42
N ILE A 136 36.07 -9.98 -10.66
CA ILE A 136 35.81 -8.59 -10.21
C ILE A 136 36.04 -8.38 -8.69
N PHE A 137 36.27 -9.42 -7.90
CA PHE A 137 36.05 -9.37 -6.45
C PHE A 137 37.32 -9.42 -5.56
N ASP A 138 38.49 -9.05 -6.07
CA ASP A 138 39.70 -8.89 -5.26
C ASP A 138 40.07 -7.41 -5.06
N SER A 139 39.28 -6.66 -4.30
CA SER A 139 39.75 -5.39 -3.76
C SER A 139 39.59 -5.36 -2.23
N ASP A 140 40.69 -5.52 -1.54
CA ASP A 140 40.86 -5.45 -0.07
C ASP A 140 40.29 -4.16 0.56
N GLU A 141 40.08 -3.09 -0.21
CA GLU A 141 39.54 -1.83 0.29
C GLU A 141 38.03 -1.84 0.57
N GLN A 142 37.24 -2.61 -0.23
CA GLN A 142 35.79 -2.73 -0.03
C GLN A 142 35.43 -3.49 1.22
N GLU A 143 36.30 -4.36 1.71
CA GLU A 143 36.09 -5.12 2.94
C GLU A 143 36.25 -4.30 4.21
N LYS A 144 36.86 -3.10 4.14
CA LYS A 144 37.17 -2.29 5.32
C LYS A 144 36.05 -1.37 5.75
N GLN A 145 35.23 -0.89 4.81
CA GLN A 145 34.18 0.10 5.11
C GLN A 145 33.07 -0.49 5.99
N GLN A 146 32.88 0.07 7.17
CA GLN A 146 31.82 -0.28 8.11
C GLN A 146 30.69 0.74 8.05
N VAL A 147 29.44 0.28 8.13
CA VAL A 147 28.26 1.12 8.20
C VAL A 147 27.51 0.83 9.49
N PHE A 148 27.60 1.76 10.44
CA PHE A 148 26.95 1.67 11.74
C PHE A 148 25.69 2.53 11.79
N VAL A 149 24.56 1.90 12.14
CA VAL A 149 23.27 2.58 12.29
C VAL A 149 22.96 2.73 13.78
N LYS A 150 22.69 3.97 14.18
CA LYS A 150 22.20 4.34 15.52
C LYS A 150 20.79 4.88 15.38
N ILE A 151 19.86 4.33 16.15
CA ILE A 151 18.47 4.76 16.16
C ILE A 151 18.11 5.28 17.53
N ARG A 152 17.54 6.48 17.59
CA ARG A 152 17.04 7.09 18.82
C ARG A 152 15.57 7.45 18.68
N VAL A 153 14.74 6.84 19.53
CA VAL A 153 13.34 7.21 19.69
C VAL A 153 13.17 8.04 20.96
N SER A 154 12.41 9.13 20.84
CA SER A 154 12.12 10.05 21.96
C SER A 154 11.57 9.31 23.19
N ASN A 155 11.89 9.77 24.39
CA ASN A 155 11.38 9.20 25.66
C ASN A 155 9.84 9.26 25.79
N THR A 156 9.16 10.12 25.01
CA THR A 156 7.69 10.18 24.93
C THR A 156 7.12 9.24 23.87
N GLY A 157 7.96 8.65 23.02
CA GLY A 157 7.59 7.81 21.89
C GLY A 157 7.28 6.34 22.25
N LYS A 158 6.46 6.11 23.29
CA LYS A 158 6.14 4.77 23.80
C LYS A 158 5.12 4.00 22.94
N ALA A 159 4.55 4.66 21.91
CA ALA A 159 3.51 4.07 21.09
C ALA A 159 4.03 2.88 20.28
N THR A 160 3.39 1.73 20.41
CA THR A 160 3.62 0.50 19.65
C THR A 160 2.50 0.21 18.67
N THR A 161 1.44 1.01 18.72
CA THR A 161 0.29 1.01 17.81
C THR A 161 0.21 2.34 17.08
N LEU A 162 0.03 2.28 15.76
CA LEU A 162 -0.18 3.47 14.94
C LEU A 162 -1.61 4.00 15.12
N ARG A 163 -1.72 5.31 15.39
CA ARG A 163 -3.00 6.02 15.53
C ARG A 163 -3.02 7.26 14.63
N LEU A 164 -4.19 7.85 14.41
CA LEU A 164 -4.34 9.04 13.56
C LEU A 164 -3.49 10.23 14.01
N ASN A 165 -3.18 10.34 15.29
CA ASN A 165 -2.36 11.41 15.86
C ASN A 165 -0.90 11.01 16.12
N THR A 166 -0.48 9.82 15.69
CA THR A 166 0.91 9.36 15.85
C THR A 166 1.85 10.27 15.08
N ASN A 167 2.93 10.69 15.74
CA ASN A 167 3.97 11.49 15.08
C ASN A 167 4.94 10.60 14.31
N GLU A 168 4.91 10.68 12.99
CA GLU A 168 5.73 9.90 12.06
C GLU A 168 6.99 10.67 11.58
N ALA A 169 7.34 11.79 12.20
CA ALA A 169 8.50 12.60 11.82
C ALA A 169 9.82 11.94 12.21
N TYR A 170 10.85 12.19 11.38
CA TYR A 170 12.21 11.72 11.62
C TYR A 170 13.28 12.67 11.07
N VAL A 171 14.50 12.50 11.59
CA VAL A 171 15.73 13.07 11.07
C VAL A 171 16.68 11.92 10.77
N LEU A 172 17.27 11.93 9.57
CA LEU A 172 18.26 10.95 9.12
C LEU A 172 19.54 11.70 8.72
N ASN A 173 20.68 11.30 9.27
CA ASN A 173 21.98 11.78 8.85
C ASN A 173 22.89 10.60 8.50
N VAL A 174 23.66 10.75 7.43
CA VAL A 174 24.76 9.86 7.05
C VAL A 174 26.04 10.69 6.99
N LYS A 175 27.10 10.21 7.62
CA LYS A 175 28.42 10.85 7.61
C LYS A 175 29.50 9.80 7.49
N THR A 176 30.24 9.83 6.39
CA THR A 176 31.42 9.00 6.17
C THR A 176 32.68 9.72 6.63
N ASN A 177 33.52 8.98 7.34
CA ASN A 177 34.88 9.39 7.65
C ASN A 177 35.83 8.46 6.88
N GLU A 178 36.47 9.00 5.86
CA GLU A 178 37.36 8.26 4.97
C GLU A 178 38.65 7.78 5.67
N THR A 179 39.12 8.54 6.68
CA THR A 179 40.37 8.21 7.40
C THR A 179 40.31 6.89 8.18
N ASN A 180 39.13 6.51 8.66
CA ASN A 180 38.94 5.28 9.45
C ASN A 180 37.99 4.28 8.82
N SER A 181 37.63 4.47 7.55
CA SER A 181 36.70 3.61 6.79
C SER A 181 35.38 3.37 7.54
N LEU A 182 34.78 4.43 8.06
CA LEU A 182 33.56 4.36 8.87
C LEU A 182 32.47 5.27 8.35
N THR A 183 31.29 4.74 8.11
CA THR A 183 30.05 5.49 7.85
C THR A 183 29.12 5.39 9.04
N ASN A 184 28.87 6.53 9.68
CA ASN A 184 27.91 6.65 10.77
C ASN A 184 26.56 7.10 10.22
N VAL A 185 25.53 6.34 10.49
CA VAL A 185 24.12 6.68 10.22
C VAL A 185 23.43 6.95 11.55
N THR A 186 22.79 8.12 11.67
CA THR A 186 21.98 8.45 12.84
C THR A 186 20.55 8.72 12.44
N ILE A 187 19.62 8.10 13.15
CA ILE A 187 18.17 8.25 13.00
C ILE A 187 17.62 8.75 14.32
N ASP A 188 17.03 9.95 14.31
CA ASP A 188 16.29 10.51 15.43
C ASP A 188 14.81 10.62 15.06
N ALA A 189 13.92 10.01 15.85
CA ALA A 189 12.49 9.97 15.58
C ALA A 189 11.66 10.22 16.84
N SER A 190 10.45 10.73 16.64
CA SER A 190 9.50 10.91 17.74
C SER A 190 8.90 9.59 18.22
N THR A 191 8.74 8.63 17.31
CA THR A 191 8.14 7.31 17.58
C THR A 191 8.84 6.23 16.77
N PHE A 192 8.56 4.96 17.08
CA PHE A 192 8.93 3.81 16.24
C PHE A 192 8.58 4.02 14.76
N PHE A 193 7.39 4.55 14.48
CA PHE A 193 6.88 4.74 13.12
C PHE A 193 7.74 5.71 12.30
N GLY A 194 8.18 6.81 12.91
CA GLY A 194 9.14 7.73 12.29
C GLY A 194 10.50 7.06 12.01
N ALA A 195 11.02 6.29 12.97
CA ALA A 195 12.27 5.56 12.81
C ALA A 195 12.20 4.52 11.69
N ARG A 196 11.08 3.82 11.58
CA ARG A 196 10.82 2.87 10.49
C ARG A 196 10.80 3.56 9.12
N HIS A 197 10.18 4.74 8.99
CA HIS A 197 10.21 5.53 7.75
C HIS A 197 11.62 6.04 7.42
N ALA A 198 12.42 6.35 8.43
CA ALA A 198 13.83 6.72 8.22
C ALA A 198 14.66 5.54 7.68
N LEU A 199 14.44 4.32 8.20
CA LEU A 199 15.07 3.10 7.68
C LEU A 199 14.69 2.84 6.22
N GLU A 200 13.42 3.10 5.82
CA GLU A 200 13.02 3.03 4.42
C GLU A 200 13.76 4.06 3.56
N THR A 201 13.89 5.30 4.04
CA THR A 201 14.68 6.33 3.33
C THR A 201 16.15 5.93 3.24
N LEU A 202 16.73 5.38 4.29
CA LEU A 202 18.10 4.87 4.28
C LEU A 202 18.30 3.76 3.25
N SER A 203 17.33 2.84 3.13
CA SER A 203 17.40 1.76 2.14
C SER A 203 17.45 2.27 0.70
N GLN A 204 16.86 3.44 0.45
CA GLN A 204 16.85 4.10 -0.87
C GLN A 204 18.13 4.88 -1.17
N LEU A 205 19.00 5.08 -0.18
CA LEU A 205 20.32 5.68 -0.30
C LEU A 205 21.43 4.64 -0.46
N ILE A 206 21.04 3.35 -0.53
CA ILE A 206 21.93 2.20 -0.69
C ILE A 206 21.52 1.46 -1.96
N GLU A 207 22.46 1.26 -2.88
CA GLU A 207 22.23 0.49 -4.10
C GLU A 207 23.44 -0.39 -4.45
N TYR A 208 23.20 -1.45 -5.23
CA TYR A 208 24.26 -2.28 -5.77
C TYR A 208 24.88 -1.61 -7.01
N ASP A 209 26.18 -1.45 -6.99
CA ASP A 209 26.95 -0.99 -8.15
C ASP A 209 27.51 -2.19 -8.91
N ALA A 210 26.87 -2.50 -10.05
CA ALA A 210 27.29 -3.61 -10.89
C ALA A 210 28.70 -3.40 -11.51
N ALA A 211 29.16 -2.16 -11.64
CA ALA A 211 30.50 -1.86 -12.16
C ALA A 211 31.60 -2.16 -11.13
N LYS A 212 31.29 -2.05 -9.85
CA LYS A 212 32.22 -2.32 -8.74
C LYS A 212 31.92 -3.64 -8.01
N GLY A 213 30.81 -4.30 -8.34
CA GLY A 213 30.40 -5.57 -7.74
C GLY A 213 30.06 -5.51 -6.24
N SER A 214 29.66 -4.36 -5.73
CA SER A 214 29.45 -4.13 -4.28
C SER A 214 28.28 -3.20 -4.01
N LEU A 215 27.79 -3.19 -2.78
CA LEU A 215 26.87 -2.16 -2.32
C LEU A 215 27.58 -0.82 -2.19
N GLN A 216 26.86 0.26 -2.45
CA GLN A 216 27.30 1.62 -2.21
C GLN A 216 26.26 2.39 -1.41
N ILE A 217 26.73 3.34 -0.60
CA ILE A 217 25.90 4.29 0.15
C ILE A 217 26.37 5.71 -0.12
N VAL A 218 25.45 6.67 -0.18
CA VAL A 218 25.80 8.09 -0.29
C VAL A 218 26.60 8.51 0.95
N SER A 219 27.76 9.16 0.74
CA SER A 219 28.75 9.46 1.81
C SER A 219 28.27 10.48 2.84
N GLN A 220 27.45 11.49 2.42
CA GLN A 220 26.91 12.50 3.31
C GLN A 220 25.45 12.80 2.94
N VAL A 221 24.57 12.69 3.93
CA VAL A 221 23.12 12.93 3.78
C VAL A 221 22.59 13.63 5.04
N ALA A 222 21.69 14.59 4.83
CA ALA A 222 20.82 15.13 5.88
C ALA A 222 19.39 15.21 5.36
N VAL A 223 18.47 14.48 6.01
CA VAL A 223 17.04 14.47 5.70
C VAL A 223 16.23 14.77 6.94
N VAL A 224 15.32 15.75 6.85
CA VAL A 224 14.27 16.02 7.84
C VAL A 224 12.93 15.85 7.15
N ASP A 225 12.09 14.94 7.65
CA ASP A 225 10.89 14.54 6.93
C ASP A 225 9.71 14.20 7.85
N LYS A 226 8.49 14.35 7.34
CA LYS A 226 7.23 13.94 7.96
C LYS A 226 6.12 13.89 6.92
N PRO A 227 5.06 13.09 7.11
CA PRO A 227 3.94 13.07 6.17
C PRO A 227 3.12 14.37 6.19
N ALA A 228 2.56 14.73 5.03
CA ALA A 228 1.58 15.82 4.89
C ALA A 228 0.20 15.40 5.41
N PHE A 229 -0.21 14.16 5.16
CA PHE A 229 -1.50 13.61 5.58
C PHE A 229 -1.34 12.44 6.56
N ARG A 230 -2.27 12.35 7.52
CA ARG A 230 -2.26 11.36 8.61
C ARG A 230 -2.77 9.99 8.17
N TYR A 231 -3.69 9.95 7.19
CA TYR A 231 -4.28 8.75 6.63
C TYR A 231 -3.79 8.56 5.19
N ARG A 232 -3.11 7.46 4.92
CA ARG A 232 -2.51 7.13 3.62
C ARG A 232 -2.78 5.65 3.37
N GLY A 233 -3.96 5.38 2.77
CA GLY A 233 -4.54 4.05 2.72
C GLY A 233 -4.50 3.38 1.35
N ILE A 234 -4.60 2.04 1.42
CA ILE A 234 -5.03 1.16 0.34
C ILE A 234 -6.18 0.34 0.86
N LEU A 235 -7.32 0.38 0.16
CA LEU A 235 -8.37 -0.61 0.34
C LEU A 235 -8.06 -1.83 -0.52
N LEU A 236 -8.13 -2.99 0.10
CA LEU A 236 -8.07 -4.27 -0.57
C LEU A 236 -9.34 -5.07 -0.27
N ASP A 237 -10.13 -5.32 -1.31
CA ASP A 237 -11.25 -6.24 -1.27
C ASP A 237 -10.73 -7.68 -1.37
N THR A 238 -11.18 -8.53 -0.45
CA THR A 238 -10.82 -9.95 -0.41
C THR A 238 -12.04 -10.86 -0.32
N ALA A 239 -13.22 -10.28 -0.55
CA ALA A 239 -14.52 -10.95 -0.51
C ALA A 239 -15.10 -11.17 -1.90
N SER A 240 -15.01 -10.22 -2.84
CA SER A 240 -15.45 -10.45 -4.24
C SER A 240 -14.66 -11.57 -4.90
N ASN A 241 -13.34 -11.59 -4.72
CA ASN A 241 -12.46 -12.74 -4.95
C ASN A 241 -11.53 -12.91 -3.75
N PHE A 242 -11.23 -14.15 -3.39
CA PHE A 242 -10.32 -14.45 -2.29
C PHE A 242 -8.88 -14.08 -2.66
N ILE A 243 -8.19 -13.37 -1.77
CA ILE A 243 -6.78 -13.01 -1.89
C ILE A 243 -5.99 -13.72 -0.79
N SER A 244 -4.94 -14.44 -1.14
CA SER A 244 -4.15 -15.18 -0.14
C SER A 244 -3.42 -14.27 0.85
N VAL A 245 -3.18 -14.76 2.07
CA VAL A 245 -2.37 -14.07 3.08
C VAL A 245 -1.03 -13.64 2.52
N ARG A 246 -0.38 -14.49 1.71
CA ARG A 246 0.90 -14.19 1.05
C ARG A 246 0.81 -12.99 0.10
N ALA A 247 -0.32 -12.83 -0.61
CA ALA A 247 -0.53 -11.68 -1.50
C ALA A 247 -0.80 -10.40 -0.69
N ILE A 248 -1.51 -10.52 0.45
CA ILE A 248 -1.69 -9.41 1.40
C ILE A 248 -0.34 -8.99 1.99
N GLU A 249 0.54 -9.92 2.38
CA GLU A 249 1.90 -9.63 2.86
C GLU A 249 2.73 -8.86 1.82
N ARG A 250 2.71 -9.27 0.53
CA ARG A 250 3.40 -8.53 -0.54
C ARG A 250 2.85 -7.12 -0.71
N THR A 251 1.53 -6.96 -0.57
CA THR A 251 0.89 -5.63 -0.59
C THR A 251 1.39 -4.78 0.59
N LEU A 252 1.48 -5.33 1.80
CA LEU A 252 2.01 -4.65 2.99
C LEU A 252 3.50 -4.29 2.83
N ASP A 253 4.31 -5.16 2.22
CA ASP A 253 5.72 -4.86 1.90
C ASP A 253 5.81 -3.66 0.95
N ALA A 254 5.00 -3.63 -0.10
CA ALA A 254 4.96 -2.53 -1.05
C ALA A 254 4.41 -1.23 -0.42
N MET A 255 3.37 -1.31 0.42
CA MET A 255 2.87 -0.18 1.20
C MET A 255 3.96 0.41 2.09
N ALA A 256 4.69 -0.44 2.80
CA ALA A 256 5.81 -0.06 3.65
C ALA A 256 6.93 0.63 2.86
N ALA A 257 7.30 0.10 1.69
CA ALA A 257 8.31 0.69 0.80
C ALA A 257 7.92 2.08 0.27
N ASN A 258 6.65 2.44 0.34
CA ASN A 258 6.10 3.71 -0.10
C ASN A 258 5.59 4.60 1.05
N LYS A 259 5.85 4.23 2.31
CA LYS A 259 5.39 4.97 3.51
C LYS A 259 3.87 5.16 3.60
N LEU A 260 3.08 4.28 2.97
CA LEU A 260 1.66 4.14 3.24
C LEU A 260 1.47 3.54 4.63
N ASN A 261 0.37 3.89 5.33
CA ASN A 261 0.22 3.57 6.74
C ASN A 261 -1.11 2.92 7.13
N THR A 262 -1.99 2.66 6.17
CA THR A 262 -3.30 2.07 6.46
C THR A 262 -3.67 1.04 5.38
N LEU A 263 -3.83 -0.22 5.78
CA LEU A 263 -4.52 -1.23 5.00
C LEU A 263 -5.99 -1.23 5.43
N HIS A 264 -6.88 -0.81 4.54
CA HIS A 264 -8.31 -0.98 4.70
C HIS A 264 -8.67 -2.37 4.14
N TRP A 265 -9.04 -3.28 5.01
CA TRP A 265 -9.33 -4.66 4.65
C TRP A 265 -10.83 -4.88 4.53
N HIS A 266 -11.36 -4.81 3.31
CA HIS A 266 -12.74 -5.16 3.00
C HIS A 266 -12.85 -6.68 2.95
N ILE A 267 -13.16 -7.29 4.12
CA ILE A 267 -12.99 -8.73 4.33
C ILE A 267 -14.29 -9.52 4.10
N THR A 268 -15.44 -8.86 4.08
CA THR A 268 -16.75 -9.49 3.82
C THR A 268 -17.58 -8.66 2.86
N ASP A 269 -18.36 -9.33 2.00
CA ASP A 269 -19.29 -8.70 1.05
C ASP A 269 -20.48 -9.62 0.79
N THR A 270 -21.42 -9.20 -0.06
CA THR A 270 -22.54 -10.02 -0.54
C THR A 270 -22.07 -11.32 -1.19
N ALA A 271 -20.97 -11.25 -1.94
CA ALA A 271 -20.40 -12.37 -2.69
C ALA A 271 -19.84 -13.47 -1.79
N SER A 272 -19.15 -13.11 -0.70
CA SER A 272 -18.61 -14.08 0.24
C SER A 272 -18.37 -13.51 1.65
N PHE A 273 -18.29 -14.44 2.61
CA PHE A 273 -17.91 -14.22 3.99
C PHE A 273 -16.72 -15.13 4.34
N PRO A 274 -15.49 -14.78 3.94
CA PRO A 274 -14.33 -15.64 4.14
C PRO A 274 -13.72 -15.56 5.54
N LEU A 275 -14.22 -14.68 6.42
CA LEU A 275 -13.70 -14.53 7.78
C LEU A 275 -14.29 -15.62 8.69
N TYR A 276 -13.42 -16.45 9.28
CA TYR A 276 -13.84 -17.42 10.29
C TYR A 276 -14.02 -16.73 11.65
N LEU A 277 -15.22 -16.83 12.16
CA LEU A 277 -15.59 -16.39 13.52
C LEU A 277 -15.89 -17.62 14.37
N LYS A 278 -15.18 -17.76 15.50
CA LYS A 278 -15.35 -18.90 16.41
C LYS A 278 -16.75 -18.92 17.04
N SER A 279 -17.31 -17.74 17.32
CA SER A 279 -18.67 -17.58 17.86
C SER A 279 -19.75 -17.91 16.81
N LEU A 280 -19.44 -17.72 15.52
CA LEU A 280 -20.37 -17.86 14.41
C LEU A 280 -19.73 -18.63 13.22
N PRO A 281 -19.33 -19.90 13.41
CA PRO A 281 -18.64 -20.66 12.37
C PRO A 281 -19.50 -20.87 11.12
N ASP A 282 -20.82 -20.84 11.25
CA ASP A 282 -21.76 -20.95 10.14
C ASP A 282 -21.60 -19.82 9.11
N MET A 283 -21.11 -18.63 9.50
CA MET A 283 -20.90 -17.51 8.58
C MET A 283 -19.93 -17.89 7.46
N SER A 284 -18.74 -18.35 7.81
CA SER A 284 -17.76 -18.77 6.78
C SER A 284 -18.09 -20.12 6.17
N TYR A 285 -18.74 -21.04 6.91
CA TYR A 285 -19.16 -22.34 6.36
C TYR A 285 -20.13 -22.18 5.19
N PHE A 286 -21.09 -21.27 5.28
CA PHE A 286 -22.05 -20.99 4.21
C PHE A 286 -21.56 -19.88 3.25
N GLY A 287 -20.64 -19.01 3.69
CA GLY A 287 -20.27 -17.78 3.00
C GLY A 287 -18.94 -17.85 2.25
N SER A 288 -18.03 -18.78 2.54
CA SER A 288 -16.76 -18.89 1.82
C SER A 288 -16.90 -19.61 0.48
N TYR A 289 -16.02 -19.34 -0.46
CA TYR A 289 -15.96 -20.03 -1.74
C TYR A 289 -15.48 -21.48 -1.60
N SER A 290 -14.62 -21.76 -0.62
CA SER A 290 -14.15 -23.11 -0.26
C SER A 290 -13.50 -23.11 1.12
N GLN A 291 -13.29 -24.30 1.69
CA GLN A 291 -12.59 -24.46 2.97
C GLN A 291 -11.15 -23.94 2.97
N ARG A 292 -10.52 -23.76 1.80
CA ARG A 292 -9.16 -23.20 1.65
C ARG A 292 -9.15 -21.68 1.48
N GLN A 293 -10.30 -21.09 1.26
CA GLN A 293 -10.49 -19.66 1.02
C GLN A 293 -11.21 -19.01 2.21
N ILE A 294 -10.60 -19.20 3.38
CA ILE A 294 -11.07 -18.70 4.67
C ILE A 294 -9.86 -18.10 5.39
N TYR A 295 -10.03 -16.94 6.00
CA TYR A 295 -9.09 -16.35 6.94
C TYR A 295 -9.48 -16.79 8.35
N ASN A 296 -8.66 -17.61 8.98
CA ASN A 296 -8.85 -17.99 10.38
C ASN A 296 -8.24 -16.94 11.33
N THR A 297 -8.47 -17.07 12.62
CA THR A 297 -7.97 -16.12 13.64
C THR A 297 -6.45 -15.94 13.59
N SER A 298 -5.70 -17.03 13.34
CA SER A 298 -4.22 -16.94 13.24
C SER A 298 -3.76 -16.20 11.99
N ASP A 299 -4.47 -16.34 10.85
CA ASP A 299 -4.18 -15.60 9.63
C ASP A 299 -4.40 -14.09 9.83
N VAL A 300 -5.52 -13.71 10.46
CA VAL A 300 -5.81 -12.30 10.76
C VAL A 300 -4.77 -11.71 11.72
N SER A 301 -4.50 -12.38 12.84
CA SER A 301 -3.51 -11.92 13.83
C SER A 301 -2.10 -11.81 13.21
N HIS A 302 -1.75 -12.74 12.31
CA HIS A 302 -0.49 -12.70 11.57
C HIS A 302 -0.42 -11.45 10.66
N VAL A 303 -1.45 -11.18 9.88
CA VAL A 303 -1.52 -10.00 9.00
C VAL A 303 -1.43 -8.70 9.80
N VAL A 304 -2.13 -8.60 10.94
CA VAL A 304 -2.10 -7.44 11.83
C VAL A 304 -0.69 -7.20 12.38
N GLU A 305 -0.01 -8.24 12.88
CA GLU A 305 1.37 -8.11 13.39
C GLU A 305 2.36 -7.80 12.27
N TYR A 306 2.22 -8.45 11.10
CA TYR A 306 3.04 -8.22 9.91
C TYR A 306 2.94 -6.76 9.44
N ALA A 307 1.73 -6.19 9.46
CA ALA A 307 1.48 -4.78 9.17
C ALA A 307 2.09 -3.86 10.24
N ARG A 308 1.88 -4.18 11.54
CA ARG A 308 2.36 -3.37 12.67
C ARG A 308 3.87 -3.14 12.63
N VAL A 309 4.66 -4.17 12.42
CA VAL A 309 6.13 -4.08 12.32
C VAL A 309 6.57 -3.22 11.12
N ARG A 310 5.72 -3.11 10.10
CA ARG A 310 5.94 -2.27 8.91
C ARG A 310 5.42 -0.84 9.06
N GLY A 311 4.86 -0.50 10.22
CA GLY A 311 4.31 0.82 10.49
C GLY A 311 2.96 1.06 9.82
N ILE A 312 2.18 -0.01 9.61
CA ILE A 312 0.87 0.01 8.96
C ILE A 312 -0.18 -0.47 9.96
N ARG A 313 -1.30 0.27 10.05
CA ARG A 313 -2.51 -0.21 10.74
C ARG A 313 -3.37 -1.02 9.78
N VAL A 314 -4.11 -1.98 10.29
CA VAL A 314 -5.18 -2.67 9.57
C VAL A 314 -6.51 -2.12 10.06
N VAL A 315 -7.33 -1.61 9.15
CA VAL A 315 -8.71 -1.17 9.41
C VAL A 315 -9.63 -2.21 8.78
N PRO A 316 -10.27 -3.08 9.57
CA PRO A 316 -11.23 -4.02 9.03
C PRO A 316 -12.52 -3.33 8.65
N GLU A 317 -13.15 -3.78 7.56
CA GLU A 317 -14.51 -3.42 7.19
C GLU A 317 -15.44 -4.63 7.30
N PHE A 318 -16.50 -4.45 8.07
CA PHE A 318 -17.69 -5.26 7.95
C PHE A 318 -18.77 -4.41 7.28
N SER A 319 -19.05 -4.69 6.01
CA SER A 319 -20.02 -3.95 5.24
C SER A 319 -21.43 -4.20 5.75
N ALA A 320 -22.09 -3.13 6.23
CA ALA A 320 -23.47 -3.14 6.72
C ALA A 320 -24.09 -1.72 6.56
N PRO A 321 -25.40 -1.62 6.37
CA PRO A 321 -26.38 -2.66 6.14
C PRO A 321 -26.42 -3.19 4.68
N GLY A 322 -25.71 -2.55 3.73
CA GLY A 322 -25.52 -3.02 2.38
C GLY A 322 -24.45 -4.11 2.30
N HIS A 323 -24.30 -4.73 1.14
CA HIS A 323 -23.27 -5.75 0.84
C HIS A 323 -23.29 -6.97 1.77
N VAL A 324 -24.50 -7.47 2.08
CA VAL A 324 -24.73 -8.61 2.96
C VAL A 324 -25.54 -9.67 2.22
N GLY A 325 -24.99 -10.90 2.10
CA GLY A 325 -25.67 -11.96 1.35
C GLY A 325 -25.22 -13.36 1.75
N ASN A 326 -24.16 -13.88 1.11
CA ASN A 326 -23.64 -15.20 1.45
C ASN A 326 -23.08 -15.23 2.89
N GLY A 327 -23.31 -16.37 3.56
CA GLY A 327 -22.96 -16.53 4.98
C GLY A 327 -24.15 -16.39 5.92
N TRP A 328 -25.28 -15.85 5.47
CA TRP A 328 -26.45 -15.60 6.33
C TRP A 328 -27.58 -16.66 6.17
N GLN A 329 -27.46 -17.60 5.26
CA GLN A 329 -28.50 -18.61 4.91
C GLN A 329 -28.88 -19.52 6.09
N TRP A 330 -27.98 -19.71 7.05
CA TRP A 330 -28.24 -20.56 8.23
C TRP A 330 -29.27 -19.96 9.19
N THR A 331 -29.48 -18.64 9.15
CA THR A 331 -30.40 -17.96 10.07
C THR A 331 -31.84 -18.40 9.88
N GLU A 332 -32.29 -18.53 8.64
CA GLU A 332 -33.61 -19.09 8.34
C GLU A 332 -33.74 -20.54 8.79
N LYS A 333 -32.69 -21.36 8.56
CA LYS A 333 -32.67 -22.77 8.98
C LYS A 333 -32.77 -22.95 10.48
N LYS A 334 -32.26 -21.97 11.25
CA LYS A 334 -32.35 -21.96 12.73
C LYS A 334 -33.59 -21.24 13.27
N GLY A 335 -34.52 -20.84 12.40
CA GLY A 335 -35.76 -20.17 12.82
C GLY A 335 -35.56 -18.73 13.34
N LEU A 336 -34.43 -18.09 13.03
CA LEU A 336 -34.13 -16.71 13.44
C LEU A 336 -34.71 -15.66 12.50
N GLY A 337 -35.29 -16.09 11.37
CA GLY A 337 -35.80 -15.23 10.31
C GLY A 337 -34.79 -14.95 9.20
N LYS A 338 -35.25 -14.23 8.20
CA LYS A 338 -34.46 -13.85 7.03
C LYS A 338 -33.69 -12.58 7.32
N MET A 339 -32.37 -12.69 7.59
CA MET A 339 -31.55 -11.54 7.98
C MET A 339 -30.88 -10.85 6.79
N ALA A 340 -30.59 -11.57 5.71
CA ALA A 340 -30.16 -10.98 4.44
C ALA A 340 -31.34 -10.98 3.47
N VAL A 341 -31.72 -9.80 2.97
CA VAL A 341 -32.86 -9.59 2.05
C VAL A 341 -32.37 -9.20 0.68
N CYS A 342 -33.23 -9.34 -0.32
CA CYS A 342 -32.95 -9.09 -1.74
C CYS A 342 -31.81 -9.95 -2.35
N VAL A 343 -31.44 -11.01 -1.66
CA VAL A 343 -30.39 -11.93 -2.14
C VAL A 343 -30.90 -12.72 -3.35
N LYS A 344 -30.19 -12.66 -4.46
CA LYS A 344 -30.54 -13.33 -5.73
C LYS A 344 -31.92 -12.95 -6.29
N GLN A 345 -32.41 -11.76 -5.95
CA GLN A 345 -33.69 -11.27 -6.48
C GLN A 345 -33.53 -10.67 -7.87
N GLU A 346 -34.43 -11.02 -8.79
CA GLU A 346 -34.40 -10.56 -10.18
C GLU A 346 -35.50 -9.50 -10.43
N PRO A 347 -35.27 -8.53 -11.30
CA PRO A 347 -33.98 -8.23 -11.96
C PRO A 347 -33.03 -7.56 -10.94
N TRP A 348 -31.80 -8.06 -10.85
CA TRP A 348 -30.83 -7.61 -9.85
C TRP A 348 -30.62 -6.09 -9.85
N SER A 349 -30.63 -5.45 -11.03
CA SER A 349 -30.44 -3.99 -11.17
C SER A 349 -31.48 -3.14 -10.45
N THR A 350 -32.59 -3.74 -9.99
CA THR A 350 -33.59 -3.08 -9.14
C THR A 350 -33.13 -2.97 -7.69
N TYR A 351 -32.28 -3.89 -7.24
CA TYR A 351 -31.97 -4.13 -5.84
C TYR A 351 -30.51 -3.80 -5.45
N CYS A 352 -29.61 -3.65 -6.42
CA CYS A 352 -28.21 -3.24 -6.17
C CYS A 352 -27.58 -2.62 -7.43
N THR A 353 -26.39 -2.04 -7.24
CA THR A 353 -25.61 -1.43 -8.33
C THR A 353 -24.91 -2.49 -9.18
N GLU A 354 -24.38 -3.53 -8.54
CA GLU A 354 -23.71 -4.69 -9.17
C GLU A 354 -24.11 -5.99 -8.46
N PRO A 355 -24.30 -7.12 -9.19
CA PRO A 355 -24.63 -8.41 -8.57
C PRO A 355 -23.40 -9.04 -7.89
N PRO A 356 -23.60 -9.86 -6.86
CA PRO A 356 -24.87 -10.25 -6.26
C PRO A 356 -25.45 -9.18 -5.33
N CYS A 357 -26.80 -9.06 -5.33
CA CYS A 357 -27.47 -8.17 -4.41
C CYS A 357 -27.63 -8.78 -3.02
N GLY A 358 -27.76 -7.92 -2.01
CA GLY A 358 -28.13 -8.31 -0.66
C GLY A 358 -27.81 -7.20 0.35
N GLN A 359 -28.70 -7.08 1.34
CA GLN A 359 -28.51 -6.17 2.46
C GLN A 359 -29.25 -6.68 3.71
N LEU A 360 -28.89 -6.15 4.88
CA LEU A 360 -29.48 -6.58 6.16
C LEU A 360 -30.95 -6.23 6.27
N ASN A 361 -31.72 -7.14 6.87
CA ASN A 361 -33.02 -6.88 7.41
C ASN A 361 -32.87 -6.21 8.79
N ILE A 362 -32.87 -4.89 8.79
CA ILE A 362 -32.67 -4.09 10.00
C ILE A 362 -33.91 -4.02 10.92
N ALA A 363 -35.06 -4.56 10.45
CA ALA A 363 -36.27 -4.69 11.25
C ALA A 363 -36.29 -5.96 12.11
N ASN A 364 -35.47 -6.97 11.78
CA ASN A 364 -35.41 -8.22 12.52
C ASN A 364 -34.53 -8.08 13.78
N ASN A 365 -35.11 -8.22 14.96
CA ASN A 365 -34.40 -8.05 16.25
C ASN A 365 -33.23 -9.04 16.43
N ASN A 366 -33.32 -10.26 15.89
CA ASN A 366 -32.23 -11.24 15.96
C ASN A 366 -30.98 -10.79 15.22
N THR A 367 -31.10 -9.90 14.23
CA THR A 367 -29.97 -9.32 13.49
C THR A 367 -28.95 -8.69 14.44
N TYR A 368 -29.43 -7.94 15.45
CA TYR A 368 -28.57 -7.22 16.39
C TYR A 368 -27.79 -8.16 17.32
N GLY A 369 -28.38 -9.29 17.72
CA GLY A 369 -27.71 -10.30 18.55
C GLY A 369 -26.55 -10.99 17.80
N ILE A 370 -26.69 -11.19 16.48
CA ILE A 370 -25.63 -11.74 15.64
C ILE A 370 -24.55 -10.68 15.36
N LEU A 371 -24.95 -9.45 15.07
CA LEU A 371 -24.00 -8.36 14.85
C LEU A 371 -23.14 -8.08 16.08
N THR A 372 -23.70 -8.18 17.29
CA THR A 372 -22.94 -8.05 18.54
C THR A 372 -21.78 -9.06 18.57
N GLN A 373 -22.05 -10.34 18.29
CA GLN A 373 -21.03 -11.38 18.27
C GLN A 373 -19.98 -11.15 17.18
N ILE A 374 -20.39 -10.69 15.98
CA ILE A 374 -19.46 -10.35 14.89
C ILE A 374 -18.53 -9.21 15.32
N TYR A 375 -19.08 -8.11 15.85
CA TYR A 375 -18.28 -6.94 16.22
C TYR A 375 -17.37 -7.20 17.42
N GLU A 376 -17.82 -7.95 18.41
CA GLU A 376 -17.00 -8.34 19.57
C GLU A 376 -15.80 -9.19 19.13
N GLU A 377 -16.03 -10.21 18.30
CA GLU A 377 -14.94 -11.08 17.84
C GLU A 377 -14.02 -10.37 16.85
N MET A 378 -14.55 -9.54 15.94
CA MET A 378 -13.71 -8.71 15.06
C MET A 378 -12.85 -7.72 15.86
N ALA A 379 -13.41 -7.09 16.90
CA ALA A 379 -12.64 -6.19 17.74
C ALA A 379 -11.48 -6.90 18.45
N ASP A 380 -11.65 -8.16 18.84
CA ASP A 380 -10.61 -8.97 19.48
C ASP A 380 -9.53 -9.42 18.51
N ILE A 381 -9.91 -10.02 17.36
CA ILE A 381 -8.95 -10.61 16.41
C ILE A 381 -8.14 -9.58 15.62
N PHE A 382 -8.67 -8.36 15.46
CA PHE A 382 -7.96 -7.24 14.80
C PHE A 382 -7.30 -6.27 15.81
N ALA A 383 -7.40 -6.52 17.10
CA ALA A 383 -6.78 -5.65 18.12
C ALA A 383 -5.26 -5.46 17.91
N PRO A 384 -4.74 -4.28 18.24
CA PRO A 384 -5.42 -3.09 18.76
C PRO A 384 -6.04 -2.21 17.65
N LEU A 385 -7.28 -1.75 17.85
CA LEU A 385 -8.01 -0.91 16.89
C LEU A 385 -8.21 0.52 17.41
N ASP A 386 -7.95 1.51 16.54
CA ASP A 386 -8.38 2.90 16.75
C ASP A 386 -9.50 3.32 15.77
N LEU A 387 -9.64 2.58 14.68
CA LEU A 387 -10.59 2.80 13.59
C LEU A 387 -11.28 1.48 13.23
N PHE A 388 -12.57 1.56 12.91
CA PHE A 388 -13.33 0.46 12.32
C PHE A 388 -14.23 0.98 11.21
N HIS A 389 -14.31 0.26 10.09
CA HIS A 389 -15.14 0.66 8.96
C HIS A 389 -16.47 -0.11 9.00
N PHE A 390 -17.57 0.62 9.16
CA PHE A 390 -18.93 0.07 9.25
C PHE A 390 -19.63 -0.08 7.89
N GLY A 391 -18.95 0.18 6.77
CA GLY A 391 -19.53 0.09 5.45
C GLY A 391 -20.49 1.24 5.12
N GLY A 392 -21.71 0.91 4.80
CA GLY A 392 -22.77 1.87 4.49
C GLY A 392 -22.79 2.37 3.05
N GLN A 393 -22.03 1.74 2.15
CA GLN A 393 -22.11 2.01 0.72
C GLN A 393 -23.32 1.34 0.07
N GLU A 394 -23.83 1.95 -0.98
CA GLU A 394 -24.79 1.38 -1.94
C GLU A 394 -26.07 0.76 -1.31
N VAL A 395 -26.50 1.25 -0.15
CA VAL A 395 -27.76 0.82 0.45
C VAL A 395 -28.91 1.19 -0.48
N ASN A 396 -29.64 0.18 -0.95
CA ASN A 396 -30.74 0.33 -1.88
C ASN A 396 -32.07 0.39 -1.10
N LEU A 397 -32.69 1.56 -1.02
CA LEU A 397 -33.95 1.72 -0.31
C LEU A 397 -35.12 0.97 -0.97
N ASN A 398 -35.04 0.70 -2.28
CA ASN A 398 -36.07 -0.09 -2.95
C ASN A 398 -36.05 -1.56 -2.50
N CYS A 399 -34.88 -2.11 -2.16
CA CYS A 399 -34.78 -3.42 -1.54
C CYS A 399 -35.57 -3.48 -0.22
N TRP A 400 -35.39 -2.49 0.66
CA TRP A 400 -36.14 -2.43 1.91
C TRP A 400 -37.61 -2.16 1.68
N ASN A 401 -37.97 -1.33 0.69
CA ASN A 401 -39.37 -1.02 0.34
C ASN A 401 -40.14 -2.23 -0.21
N THR A 402 -39.44 -3.23 -0.74
CA THR A 402 -40.05 -4.48 -1.22
C THR A 402 -39.96 -5.63 -0.21
N THR A 403 -39.36 -5.40 0.96
CA THR A 403 -39.25 -6.39 2.03
C THR A 403 -40.40 -6.22 3.02
N GLU A 404 -41.34 -7.18 3.02
CA GLU A 404 -42.58 -7.14 3.79
C GLU A 404 -42.36 -6.87 5.29
N GLU A 405 -41.38 -7.53 5.93
CA GLU A 405 -41.07 -7.36 7.34
C GLU A 405 -40.64 -5.93 7.68
N ILE A 406 -39.84 -5.28 6.80
CA ILE A 406 -39.39 -3.90 6.99
C ILE A 406 -40.55 -2.91 6.79
N VAL A 407 -41.38 -3.16 5.77
CA VAL A 407 -42.56 -2.33 5.50
C VAL A 407 -43.58 -2.44 6.65
N SER A 408 -43.81 -3.65 7.17
CA SER A 408 -44.69 -3.88 8.32
C SER A 408 -44.17 -3.16 9.57
N HIS A 409 -42.86 -3.27 9.82
CA HIS A 409 -42.20 -2.57 10.92
C HIS A 409 -42.37 -1.04 10.87
N LEU A 410 -42.22 -0.43 9.68
CA LEU A 410 -42.51 0.99 9.50
C LEU A 410 -43.99 1.33 9.78
N THR A 411 -44.89 0.50 9.24
CA THR A 411 -46.34 0.69 9.41
C THR A 411 -46.77 0.60 10.91
N GLU A 412 -46.24 -0.36 11.64
CA GLU A 412 -46.47 -0.52 13.11
C GLU A 412 -45.99 0.69 13.89
N ARG A 413 -44.96 1.38 13.41
CA ARG A 413 -44.44 2.64 13.99
C ARG A 413 -45.20 3.88 13.54
N GLY A 414 -46.23 3.73 12.70
CA GLY A 414 -46.97 4.86 12.12
C GLY A 414 -46.19 5.66 11.09
N LEU A 415 -45.15 5.07 10.51
CA LEU A 415 -44.32 5.68 9.49
C LEU A 415 -44.75 5.24 8.08
N ASN A 416 -44.59 6.14 7.11
CA ASN A 416 -44.83 5.82 5.71
C ASN A 416 -43.57 5.27 5.03
N GLN A 417 -43.68 4.80 3.78
CA GLN A 417 -42.58 4.29 2.96
C GLN A 417 -41.82 5.42 2.24
N SER A 418 -41.53 6.53 2.94
CA SER A 418 -40.74 7.63 2.40
C SER A 418 -39.24 7.40 2.55
N VAL A 419 -38.45 8.07 1.73
CA VAL A 419 -36.98 8.06 1.86
C VAL A 419 -36.54 8.45 3.27
N ASP A 420 -37.16 9.47 3.87
CA ASP A 420 -36.78 9.93 5.21
C ASP A 420 -37.10 8.88 6.28
N SER A 421 -38.21 8.13 6.18
CA SER A 421 -38.53 7.04 7.10
C SER A 421 -37.50 5.90 7.04
N PHE A 422 -37.02 5.54 5.85
CA PHE A 422 -35.94 4.55 5.71
C PHE A 422 -34.61 5.08 6.22
N LEU A 423 -34.30 6.37 6.05
CA LEU A 423 -33.08 6.97 6.61
C LEU A 423 -33.14 7.09 8.13
N ASP A 424 -34.30 7.39 8.72
CA ASP A 424 -34.49 7.37 10.17
C ASP A 424 -34.24 5.95 10.72
N LEU A 425 -34.78 4.91 10.08
CA LEU A 425 -34.55 3.50 10.44
C LEU A 425 -33.07 3.10 10.28
N TRP A 426 -32.42 3.53 9.21
CA TRP A 426 -30.98 3.30 8.99
C TRP A 426 -30.12 4.02 10.03
N SER A 427 -30.45 5.26 10.38
CA SER A 427 -29.76 6.00 11.44
C SER A 427 -29.87 5.33 12.80
N GLU A 428 -31.03 4.76 13.13
CA GLU A 428 -31.24 3.96 14.33
C GLU A 428 -30.35 2.69 14.31
N PHE A 429 -30.35 1.96 13.20
CA PHE A 429 -29.44 0.84 12.98
C PHE A 429 -27.97 1.24 13.20
N GLN A 430 -27.53 2.34 12.56
CA GLN A 430 -26.16 2.81 12.65
C GLN A 430 -25.76 3.20 14.08
N SER A 431 -26.68 3.80 14.84
CA SER A 431 -26.47 4.12 16.24
C SER A 431 -26.35 2.87 17.11
N ASN A 432 -27.18 1.87 16.85
CA ASN A 432 -27.17 0.61 17.56
C ASN A 432 -25.85 -0.14 17.35
N VAL A 433 -25.41 -0.32 16.09
CA VAL A 433 -24.15 -1.02 15.79
C VAL A 433 -22.92 -0.30 16.34
N TYR A 434 -22.89 1.03 16.30
CA TYR A 434 -21.81 1.80 16.92
C TYR A 434 -21.77 1.61 18.45
N ASN A 435 -22.93 1.56 19.11
CA ASN A 435 -23.00 1.38 20.55
C ASN A 435 -22.63 -0.04 20.99
N MET A 436 -22.93 -1.05 20.17
CA MET A 436 -22.55 -2.46 20.38
C MET A 436 -21.06 -2.68 20.22
N PHE A 437 -20.39 -1.92 19.34
CA PHE A 437 -18.96 -2.11 19.10
C PHE A 437 -18.18 -1.88 20.40
N PRO A 438 -17.28 -2.82 20.80
CA PRO A 438 -16.54 -2.73 22.05
C PRO A 438 -15.68 -1.46 22.15
N ALA A 439 -15.47 -0.97 23.34
CA ALA A 439 -14.52 0.09 23.59
C ALA A 439 -13.10 -0.51 23.67
N ASP A 440 -12.14 0.13 23.06
CA ASP A 440 -10.73 -0.20 23.25
C ASP A 440 -10.28 0.17 24.67
N ASN A 441 -9.61 -0.74 25.37
CA ASN A 441 -9.20 -0.55 26.77
C ASN A 441 -8.19 0.59 26.97
N GLN A 442 -7.49 1.01 25.91
CA GLN A 442 -6.47 2.06 25.96
C GLN A 442 -6.98 3.42 25.49
N THR A 443 -7.97 3.45 24.59
CA THR A 443 -8.41 4.67 23.89
C THR A 443 -9.89 5.00 24.06
N GLY A 444 -10.67 4.11 24.68
CA GLY A 444 -12.11 4.24 24.74
C GLY A 444 -12.80 3.77 23.45
N LYS A 445 -13.88 4.44 23.05
CA LYS A 445 -14.63 4.07 21.83
C LYS A 445 -13.78 4.25 20.57
N VAL A 446 -13.81 3.24 19.71
CA VAL A 446 -13.23 3.26 18.36
C VAL A 446 -13.96 4.30 17.50
N GLN A 447 -13.24 5.04 16.65
CA GLN A 447 -13.86 5.97 15.72
C GLN A 447 -14.36 5.19 14.49
N GLY A 448 -15.65 5.34 14.16
CA GLY A 448 -16.26 4.66 13.01
C GLY A 448 -15.96 5.36 11.70
N ILE A 449 -15.73 4.61 10.63
CA ILE A 449 -15.67 5.11 9.27
C ILE A 449 -16.92 4.64 8.53
N LEU A 450 -17.51 5.52 7.73
CA LEU A 450 -18.65 5.22 6.86
C LEU A 450 -18.36 5.71 5.45
N TRP A 451 -18.75 4.93 4.45
CA TRP A 451 -18.79 5.39 3.07
C TRP A 451 -19.79 6.53 2.88
N ASN A 452 -19.51 7.40 1.91
CA ASN A 452 -20.52 8.36 1.49
C ASN A 452 -21.74 7.65 0.89
N SER A 453 -22.93 8.13 1.27
CA SER A 453 -24.22 7.53 0.95
C SER A 453 -25.33 8.57 1.11
N GLN A 454 -26.59 8.16 0.98
CA GLN A 454 -27.72 9.04 1.29
C GLN A 454 -27.76 9.45 2.78
N LEU A 455 -27.31 8.58 3.70
CA LEU A 455 -27.25 8.87 5.14
C LEU A 455 -26.15 9.90 5.46
N THR A 456 -25.01 9.83 4.77
CA THR A 456 -23.84 10.67 5.00
C THR A 456 -23.79 11.89 4.09
N SER A 457 -24.83 12.14 3.28
CA SER A 457 -24.87 13.30 2.40
C SER A 457 -24.71 14.61 3.19
N ALA A 458 -24.03 15.59 2.61
CA ALA A 458 -23.77 16.85 3.30
C ALA A 458 -25.04 17.56 3.79
N GLU A 459 -26.18 17.33 3.15
CA GLU A 459 -27.46 17.92 3.52
C GLU A 459 -28.08 17.25 4.77
N LYS A 460 -27.83 15.96 4.96
CA LYS A 460 -28.53 15.13 5.95
C LYS A 460 -27.62 14.60 7.09
N ALA A 461 -26.31 14.59 6.89
CA ALA A 461 -25.37 13.96 7.82
C ALA A 461 -25.52 14.46 9.27
N ASP A 462 -25.69 15.77 9.48
CA ASP A 462 -25.84 16.38 10.80
C ASP A 462 -27.17 16.03 11.49
N LYS A 463 -28.20 15.62 10.76
CA LYS A 463 -29.44 15.07 11.34
C LYS A 463 -29.21 13.67 11.92
N TYR A 464 -28.37 12.85 11.27
CA TYR A 464 -28.28 11.41 11.48
C TYR A 464 -27.01 10.95 12.19
N LEU A 465 -25.90 11.67 12.08
CA LEU A 465 -24.58 11.23 12.50
C LEU A 465 -23.88 12.28 13.38
N ASP A 466 -23.17 11.84 14.42
CA ASP A 466 -22.34 12.70 15.25
C ASP A 466 -20.92 12.79 14.65
N PRO A 467 -20.40 13.98 14.26
CA PRO A 467 -19.06 14.13 13.66
C PRO A 467 -17.92 13.74 14.60
N ARG A 468 -18.17 13.59 15.91
CA ARG A 468 -17.16 13.09 16.86
C ARG A 468 -17.01 11.58 16.83
N LYS A 469 -18.05 10.88 16.35
CA LYS A 469 -18.11 9.40 16.27
C LYS A 469 -17.67 8.88 14.93
N TYR A 470 -17.94 9.64 13.85
CA TYR A 470 -17.79 9.15 12.48
C TYR A 470 -16.84 10.00 11.64
N ILE A 471 -16.04 9.29 10.85
CA ILE A 471 -15.27 9.79 9.71
C ILE A 471 -16.05 9.41 8.46
N ILE A 472 -16.13 10.28 7.46
CA ILE A 472 -16.79 9.99 6.19
C ILE A 472 -15.72 9.73 5.12
N GLN A 473 -15.78 8.55 4.50
CA GLN A 473 -14.94 8.20 3.36
C GLN A 473 -15.68 8.57 2.07
N ALA A 474 -15.15 9.54 1.35
CA ALA A 474 -15.77 10.11 0.17
C ALA A 474 -15.26 9.44 -1.11
N SER A 475 -16.11 8.63 -1.77
CA SER A 475 -15.80 7.88 -2.99
C SER A 475 -16.37 8.50 -4.27
N GLY A 476 -17.16 9.56 -4.18
CA GLY A 476 -17.82 10.23 -5.31
C GLY A 476 -16.84 10.83 -6.32
N SER A 477 -17.39 11.34 -7.44
CA SER A 477 -16.63 12.06 -8.47
C SER A 477 -16.06 13.38 -7.94
N VAL A 478 -14.90 13.81 -8.47
CA VAL A 478 -14.37 15.18 -8.23
C VAL A 478 -15.38 16.27 -8.58
N LYS A 479 -16.35 15.99 -9.46
CA LYS A 479 -17.44 16.93 -9.76
C LYS A 479 -18.32 17.24 -8.55
N ASP A 480 -18.31 16.37 -7.54
CA ASP A 480 -19.05 16.52 -6.28
C ASP A 480 -18.24 17.22 -5.18
N GLN A 481 -17.23 18.01 -5.54
CA GLN A 481 -16.32 18.71 -4.60
C GLN A 481 -17.04 19.49 -3.50
N ARG A 482 -18.22 20.06 -3.80
CA ARG A 482 -19.03 20.79 -2.82
C ARG A 482 -19.41 19.91 -1.63
N VAL A 483 -19.71 18.64 -1.87
CA VAL A 483 -20.11 17.69 -0.82
C VAL A 483 -18.99 17.53 0.22
N ILE A 484 -17.72 17.41 -0.23
CA ILE A 484 -16.57 17.29 0.66
C ILE A 484 -16.35 18.56 1.46
N GLY A 485 -16.39 19.73 0.79
CA GLY A 485 -16.26 21.04 1.44
C GLY A 485 -17.34 21.27 2.51
N ASP A 486 -18.56 20.87 2.23
CA ASP A 486 -19.69 21.04 3.15
C ASP A 486 -19.63 20.09 4.35
N LEU A 487 -19.17 18.83 4.17
CA LEU A 487 -18.89 17.91 5.27
C LEU A 487 -17.81 18.46 6.20
N LEU A 488 -16.72 18.99 5.64
CA LEU A 488 -15.64 19.63 6.41
C LEU A 488 -16.13 20.86 7.17
N LYS A 489 -17.02 21.70 6.58
CA LYS A 489 -17.64 22.84 7.27
C LYS A 489 -18.52 22.40 8.45
N LYS A 490 -19.19 21.25 8.35
CA LYS A 490 -19.99 20.65 9.41
C LYS A 490 -19.16 19.95 10.50
N GLY A 491 -17.84 19.92 10.36
CA GLY A 491 -16.91 19.37 11.36
C GLY A 491 -16.61 17.88 11.23
N TYR A 492 -17.02 17.23 10.14
CA TYR A 492 -16.66 15.84 9.89
C TYR A 492 -15.20 15.71 9.46
N HIS A 493 -14.52 14.69 9.98
CA HIS A 493 -13.30 14.21 9.36
C HIS A 493 -13.63 13.49 8.04
N VAL A 494 -12.78 13.70 7.03
CA VAL A 494 -12.98 13.11 5.69
C VAL A 494 -11.72 12.37 5.24
N ILE A 495 -11.92 11.18 4.67
CA ILE A 495 -10.94 10.42 3.91
C ILE A 495 -11.36 10.48 2.45
N LEU A 496 -10.46 10.90 1.56
CA LEU A 496 -10.74 11.00 0.13
C LEU A 496 -10.45 9.67 -0.58
N SER A 497 -11.42 9.18 -1.37
CA SER A 497 -11.28 7.97 -2.21
C SER A 497 -12.00 8.15 -3.54
N ASN A 498 -11.90 9.34 -4.16
CA ASN A 498 -12.68 9.66 -5.34
C ASN A 498 -12.44 8.71 -6.52
N SER A 499 -13.52 8.24 -7.12
CA SER A 499 -13.54 7.23 -8.18
C SER A 499 -12.85 7.68 -9.47
N ASP A 500 -12.77 8.99 -9.72
CA ASP A 500 -12.16 9.55 -10.93
C ASP A 500 -10.66 9.30 -11.03
N ALA A 501 -9.97 9.12 -9.88
CA ALA A 501 -8.52 8.99 -9.84
C ALA A 501 -8.02 7.79 -9.03
N TRP A 502 -8.72 7.41 -7.95
CA TRP A 502 -8.20 6.47 -6.96
C TRP A 502 -8.91 5.11 -6.91
N PHE A 503 -9.90 4.85 -7.79
CA PHE A 503 -10.43 3.51 -8.01
C PHE A 503 -9.56 2.79 -9.04
N LEU A 504 -8.69 1.90 -8.55
CA LEU A 504 -7.66 1.24 -9.36
C LEU A 504 -8.18 -0.03 -10.07
N ASN A 505 -9.38 -0.48 -9.75
CA ASN A 505 -10.10 -1.55 -10.46
C ASN A 505 -10.75 -1.11 -11.77
N CYS A 506 -10.76 0.20 -12.08
CA CYS A 506 -11.40 0.74 -13.27
C CYS A 506 -10.57 0.52 -14.55
N GLY A 507 -11.27 0.39 -15.70
CA GLY A 507 -10.65 0.39 -17.02
C GLY A 507 -10.22 -0.98 -17.56
N PHE A 508 -10.60 -2.08 -16.89
CA PHE A 508 -10.31 -3.44 -17.34
C PHE A 508 -11.49 -4.10 -18.08
N GLY A 509 -12.45 -3.30 -18.53
CA GLY A 509 -13.71 -3.76 -19.12
C GLY A 509 -14.78 -4.03 -18.06
N SER A 510 -16.03 -4.13 -18.52
CA SER A 510 -17.15 -4.49 -17.64
C SER A 510 -17.27 -6.01 -17.54
N TRP A 511 -17.48 -6.52 -16.33
CA TRP A 511 -17.79 -7.92 -16.09
C TRP A 511 -19.30 -8.16 -15.97
N VAL A 512 -20.09 -7.09 -15.82
CA VAL A 512 -21.55 -7.13 -15.61
C VAL A 512 -22.33 -6.93 -16.92
N THR A 513 -21.90 -5.93 -17.73
CA THR A 513 -22.59 -5.52 -18.94
C THR A 513 -21.63 -5.39 -20.12
N LYS A 514 -22.16 -5.35 -21.36
CA LYS A 514 -21.32 -5.02 -22.52
C LYS A 514 -20.90 -3.55 -22.45
N GLY A 515 -19.60 -3.26 -22.55
CA GLY A 515 -19.08 -1.92 -22.60
C GLY A 515 -18.02 -1.59 -21.55
N GLN A 516 -17.92 -0.33 -21.18
CA GLN A 516 -17.00 0.14 -20.15
C GLN A 516 -17.55 -0.12 -18.75
N HIS A 517 -16.66 -0.40 -17.80
CA HIS A 517 -17.01 -0.50 -16.39
C HIS A 517 -17.64 0.84 -15.91
N PRO A 518 -18.65 0.81 -15.01
CA PRO A 518 -19.30 2.02 -14.49
C PRO A 518 -18.33 3.06 -13.93
N CYS A 519 -17.21 2.66 -13.34
CA CYS A 519 -16.19 3.58 -12.82
C CYS A 519 -15.27 4.20 -13.90
N GLY A 520 -15.54 3.93 -15.20
CA GLY A 520 -14.90 4.58 -16.33
C GLY A 520 -13.58 3.95 -16.80
N SER A 521 -12.71 4.78 -17.39
CA SER A 521 -11.45 4.34 -18.00
C SER A 521 -10.36 4.01 -16.97
N TYR A 522 -9.30 3.33 -17.45
CA TYR A 522 -8.07 3.07 -16.68
C TYR A 522 -7.49 4.36 -16.09
N LYS A 523 -7.12 4.30 -14.81
CA LYS A 523 -6.48 5.41 -14.09
C LYS A 523 -4.97 5.21 -14.14
N GLY A 524 -4.28 5.96 -15.02
CA GLY A 524 -2.83 5.97 -15.08
C GLY A 524 -2.21 6.54 -13.80
N TRP A 525 -0.94 6.23 -13.54
CA TRP A 525 -0.24 6.73 -12.36
C TRP A 525 -0.18 8.26 -12.31
N GLN A 526 -0.18 8.93 -13.46
CA GLN A 526 -0.23 10.39 -13.57
C GLN A 526 -1.52 10.95 -13.00
N ALA A 527 -2.66 10.40 -13.37
CA ALA A 527 -3.96 10.81 -12.84
C ALA A 527 -4.06 10.55 -11.33
N VAL A 528 -3.52 9.41 -10.86
CA VAL A 528 -3.44 9.10 -9.43
C VAL A 528 -2.58 10.12 -8.69
N TYR A 529 -1.43 10.47 -9.26
CA TYR A 529 -0.48 11.43 -8.67
C TYR A 529 -1.05 12.86 -8.64
N ASP A 530 -1.71 13.31 -9.71
CA ASP A 530 -2.20 14.68 -9.84
C ASP A 530 -3.46 14.96 -9.02
N ASN A 531 -4.12 13.94 -8.49
CA ASN A 531 -5.31 14.10 -7.65
C ASN A 531 -4.96 14.64 -6.27
N SER A 532 -4.99 15.96 -6.11
CA SER A 532 -4.65 16.65 -4.87
C SER A 532 -5.84 16.70 -3.90
N PRO A 533 -5.72 16.14 -2.67
CA PRO A 533 -6.82 16.19 -1.70
C PRO A 533 -7.27 17.61 -1.34
N HIS A 534 -6.35 18.56 -1.29
CA HIS A 534 -6.69 19.95 -0.98
C HIS A 534 -7.44 20.64 -2.11
N ASP A 535 -7.13 20.30 -3.37
CA ASP A 535 -7.83 20.88 -4.54
C ASP A 535 -9.23 20.28 -4.67
N VAL A 536 -9.36 18.97 -4.39
CA VAL A 536 -10.65 18.27 -4.37
C VAL A 536 -11.56 18.78 -3.24
N ALA A 537 -11.00 19.15 -2.08
CA ALA A 537 -11.78 19.69 -0.96
C ALA A 537 -12.29 21.13 -1.16
N SER A 538 -12.07 21.73 -2.35
CA SER A 538 -12.34 23.10 -2.76
C SER A 538 -11.57 24.21 -2.03
N ASN A 539 -11.35 25.32 -2.75
CA ASN A 539 -10.68 26.51 -2.21
C ASN A 539 -11.52 27.29 -1.17
N GLU A 540 -12.79 26.92 -0.97
CA GLU A 540 -13.70 27.55 -0.02
C GLU A 540 -13.50 27.10 1.44
N THR A 541 -12.63 26.11 1.69
CA THR A 541 -12.36 25.61 3.04
C THR A 541 -11.24 26.40 3.71
N GLY A 542 -11.49 26.91 4.90
CA GLY A 542 -10.49 27.60 5.73
C GLY A 542 -9.41 26.66 6.27
N SER A 543 -8.39 27.23 6.90
CA SER A 543 -7.24 26.45 7.41
C SER A 543 -7.62 25.42 8.50
N TYR A 544 -8.68 25.65 9.26
CA TYR A 544 -9.20 24.70 10.24
C TYR A 544 -9.84 23.50 9.56
N GLN A 545 -10.72 23.72 8.62
CA GLN A 545 -11.41 22.67 7.87
C GLN A 545 -10.42 21.76 7.11
N LYS A 546 -9.35 22.33 6.56
CA LYS A 546 -8.28 21.54 5.91
C LYS A 546 -7.63 20.52 6.84
N LYS A 547 -7.61 20.74 8.16
CA LYS A 547 -7.08 19.79 9.15
C LYS A 547 -8.01 18.60 9.39
N LEU A 548 -9.30 18.73 9.06
CA LEU A 548 -10.28 17.66 9.14
C LEU A 548 -10.18 16.69 7.94
N LEU A 549 -9.53 17.10 6.86
CA LEU A 549 -9.16 16.22 5.76
C LEU A 549 -7.97 15.36 6.20
N LEU A 550 -8.24 14.10 6.53
CA LEU A 550 -7.24 13.19 7.11
C LEU A 550 -6.20 12.73 6.08
N GLY A 551 -6.59 12.66 4.82
CA GLY A 551 -5.79 12.16 3.71
C GLY A 551 -6.64 11.42 2.69
N GLY A 552 -6.16 10.27 2.24
CA GLY A 552 -6.90 9.51 1.24
C GLY A 552 -6.48 8.06 1.13
N GLU A 553 -7.21 7.38 0.25
CA GLU A 553 -7.09 5.94 0.03
C GLU A 553 -7.35 5.58 -1.41
N ALA A 554 -6.46 4.79 -2.02
CA ALA A 554 -6.77 4.15 -3.27
C ALA A 554 -7.51 2.83 -3.02
N VAL A 555 -8.47 2.55 -3.87
CA VAL A 555 -9.40 1.44 -3.74
C VAL A 555 -9.12 0.41 -4.83
N LEU A 556 -9.01 -0.86 -4.44
CA LEU A 556 -8.91 -1.99 -5.37
C LEU A 556 -9.98 -3.02 -5.02
N TRP A 557 -11.15 -2.88 -5.66
CA TRP A 557 -12.18 -3.90 -5.64
C TRP A 557 -11.73 -5.11 -6.43
N SER A 558 -12.00 -6.31 -5.92
CA SER A 558 -11.44 -7.55 -6.46
C SER A 558 -12.34 -8.31 -7.44
N GLN A 559 -13.43 -7.71 -7.95
CA GLN A 559 -14.32 -8.40 -8.92
C GLN A 559 -13.55 -8.98 -10.13
N GLN A 560 -12.47 -8.32 -10.54
CA GLN A 560 -11.59 -8.77 -11.63
C GLN A 560 -10.13 -8.89 -11.17
N VAL A 561 -9.88 -9.13 -9.86
CA VAL A 561 -8.53 -9.20 -9.25
C VAL A 561 -8.41 -10.49 -8.46
N ASP A 562 -7.25 -11.12 -8.58
CA ASP A 562 -6.83 -12.30 -7.83
C ASP A 562 -5.34 -12.22 -7.46
N ASP A 563 -4.80 -13.24 -6.83
CA ASP A 563 -3.38 -13.29 -6.46
C ASP A 563 -2.41 -13.05 -7.63
N ALA A 564 -2.80 -13.44 -8.85
CA ALA A 564 -1.95 -13.32 -10.03
C ALA A 564 -1.92 -11.89 -10.60
N SER A 565 -3.04 -11.17 -10.50
CA SER A 565 -3.22 -9.85 -11.10
C SER A 565 -3.07 -8.69 -10.12
N LEU A 566 -3.12 -8.96 -8.81
CA LEU A 566 -3.11 -7.97 -7.73
C LEU A 566 -1.95 -6.98 -7.84
N ASP A 567 -0.73 -7.51 -7.89
CA ASP A 567 0.47 -6.66 -7.84
C ASP A 567 0.51 -5.68 -9.03
N ALA A 568 0.26 -6.16 -10.25
CA ALA A 568 0.29 -5.33 -11.45
C ALA A 568 -0.86 -4.31 -11.51
N LYS A 569 -2.04 -4.67 -10.97
CA LYS A 569 -3.18 -3.74 -10.92
C LYS A 569 -3.04 -2.68 -9.84
N LEU A 570 -2.34 -2.95 -8.75
CA LEU A 570 -2.14 -2.00 -7.67
C LEU A 570 -0.86 -1.17 -7.86
N TRP A 571 0.24 -1.81 -8.26
CA TRP A 571 1.55 -1.19 -8.36
C TRP A 571 2.00 -0.98 -9.82
N PRO A 572 2.64 0.15 -10.14
CA PRO A 572 3.14 1.20 -9.23
C PRO A 572 2.14 2.32 -8.92
N ARG A 573 0.87 2.25 -9.34
CA ARG A 573 -0.11 3.33 -9.13
C ARG A 573 -0.29 3.68 -7.64
N GLY A 574 -0.28 2.68 -6.75
CA GLY A 574 -0.27 2.90 -5.30
C GLY A 574 0.94 3.69 -4.80
N ALA A 575 2.10 3.57 -5.46
CA ALA A 575 3.26 4.39 -5.14
C ALA A 575 3.04 5.87 -5.52
N ALA A 576 2.33 6.15 -6.62
CA ALA A 576 1.96 7.52 -7.00
C ALA A 576 1.06 8.18 -5.94
N LEU A 577 0.03 7.47 -5.46
CA LEU A 577 -0.79 7.89 -4.32
C LEU A 577 0.09 8.19 -3.09
N ALA A 578 1.06 7.33 -2.81
CA ALA A 578 1.90 7.45 -1.63
C ALA A 578 2.67 8.77 -1.58
N GLU A 579 3.30 9.20 -2.68
CA GLU A 579 3.97 10.50 -2.71
C GLU A 579 2.96 11.66 -2.64
N ARG A 580 1.80 11.54 -3.30
CA ARG A 580 0.74 12.55 -3.18
C ARG A 580 0.34 12.77 -1.74
N LEU A 581 0.17 11.71 -0.97
CA LEU A 581 -0.28 11.79 0.43
C LEU A 581 0.86 12.07 1.42
N TRP A 582 2.08 11.65 1.11
CA TRP A 582 3.24 11.94 1.96
C TRP A 582 3.71 13.38 1.80
N THR A 583 3.92 13.81 0.55
CA THR A 583 4.59 15.07 0.22
C THR A 583 3.61 16.21 -0.04
N ASN A 584 2.45 15.89 -0.62
CA ASN A 584 1.48 16.86 -1.15
C ASN A 584 2.13 17.92 -2.06
N PRO A 585 2.80 17.51 -3.15
CA PRO A 585 3.53 18.40 -4.04
C PRO A 585 2.59 19.42 -4.70
N LYS A 586 3.10 20.63 -4.96
CA LYS A 586 2.35 21.70 -5.65
C LYS A 586 2.41 21.58 -7.18
N HIS A 587 3.29 20.73 -7.69
CA HIS A 587 3.46 20.48 -9.12
C HIS A 587 2.73 19.20 -9.54
N ASN A 588 2.55 19.02 -10.85
CA ASN A 588 2.05 17.80 -11.45
C ASN A 588 3.09 16.64 -11.36
N TRP A 589 2.78 15.52 -12.00
CA TRP A 589 3.58 14.29 -12.00
C TRP A 589 4.95 14.41 -12.68
N GLU A 590 5.14 15.33 -13.66
CA GLU A 590 6.33 15.39 -14.52
C GLU A 590 7.67 15.45 -13.73
N PRO A 591 7.85 16.32 -12.71
CA PRO A 591 9.10 16.35 -11.95
C PRO A 591 9.34 15.12 -11.08
N ALA A 592 8.32 14.29 -10.87
CA ALA A 592 8.41 13.09 -10.05
C ALA A 592 8.78 11.83 -10.85
N GLU A 593 8.59 11.84 -12.18
CA GLU A 593 8.62 10.64 -13.02
C GLU A 593 9.91 9.84 -12.92
N ILE A 594 11.08 10.47 -12.97
CA ILE A 594 12.39 9.77 -12.89
C ILE A 594 12.49 8.99 -11.57
N ARG A 595 12.13 9.63 -10.44
CA ARG A 595 12.12 9.01 -9.11
C ARG A 595 11.07 7.89 -9.00
N PHE A 596 9.90 8.10 -9.65
CA PHE A 596 8.82 7.12 -9.69
C PHE A 596 9.22 5.84 -10.45
N ILE A 597 9.86 5.98 -11.61
CA ILE A 597 10.37 4.85 -12.39
C ILE A 597 11.38 4.04 -11.56
N HIS A 598 12.26 4.75 -10.84
CA HIS A 598 13.25 4.11 -9.98
C HIS A 598 12.59 3.39 -8.81
N GLN A 599 11.56 3.97 -8.19
CA GLN A 599 10.78 3.31 -7.13
C GLN A 599 10.06 2.04 -7.64
N ARG A 600 9.52 2.07 -8.86
CA ARG A 600 8.97 0.85 -9.48
C ARG A 600 10.03 -0.26 -9.58
N GLN A 601 11.27 0.09 -9.95
CA GLN A 601 12.36 -0.89 -10.03
C GLN A 601 12.68 -1.49 -8.65
N ARG A 602 12.72 -0.67 -7.59
CA ARG A 602 12.90 -1.15 -6.21
C ARG A 602 11.79 -2.11 -5.77
N LEU A 603 10.53 -1.80 -6.09
CA LEU A 603 9.41 -2.69 -5.80
C LEU A 603 9.60 -4.06 -6.46
N PHE A 604 10.01 -4.07 -7.74
CA PHE A 604 10.28 -5.31 -8.47
C PHE A 604 11.43 -6.11 -7.85
N GLN A 605 12.54 -5.47 -7.50
CA GLN A 605 13.66 -6.11 -6.80
C GLN A 605 13.25 -6.72 -5.44
N ARG A 606 12.27 -6.11 -4.76
CA ARG A 606 11.73 -6.60 -3.49
C ARG A 606 10.68 -7.71 -3.64
N GLY A 607 10.40 -8.15 -4.87
CA GLY A 607 9.49 -9.25 -5.18
C GLY A 607 8.03 -8.84 -5.39
N VAL A 608 7.75 -7.54 -5.57
CA VAL A 608 6.44 -7.02 -5.95
C VAL A 608 6.37 -6.93 -7.47
N MET A 609 5.42 -7.64 -8.11
CA MET A 609 5.28 -7.69 -9.57
C MET A 609 4.62 -6.41 -10.12
N ALA A 610 5.20 -5.25 -9.77
CA ALA A 610 4.73 -3.94 -10.21
C ALA A 610 4.79 -3.80 -11.73
N ASP A 611 3.70 -3.30 -12.34
CA ASP A 611 3.60 -3.12 -13.78
C ASP A 611 4.69 -2.19 -14.33
N ARG A 612 5.10 -2.43 -15.57
CA ARG A 612 6.15 -1.61 -16.19
C ARG A 612 5.54 -0.32 -16.75
N ILE A 613 6.22 0.81 -16.46
CA ILE A 613 5.74 2.13 -16.84
C ILE A 613 6.17 2.47 -18.27
N GLN A 614 7.44 2.13 -18.63
CA GLN A 614 8.04 2.44 -19.92
C GLN A 614 9.16 1.44 -20.25
N PRO A 615 9.61 1.37 -21.55
CA PRO A 615 10.70 0.49 -21.94
C PRO A 615 11.98 0.74 -21.14
N GLU A 616 12.81 -0.31 -20.98
CA GLU A 616 14.10 -0.24 -20.28
C GLU A 616 15.03 0.81 -20.91
N TRP A 617 14.94 1.00 -22.23
CA TRP A 617 15.71 2.01 -22.94
C TRP A 617 15.48 3.42 -22.36
N CYS A 618 14.22 3.78 -22.05
CA CYS A 618 13.87 5.07 -21.46
C CYS A 618 14.46 5.23 -20.05
N HIS A 619 14.54 4.13 -19.29
CA HIS A 619 15.15 4.12 -17.97
C HIS A 619 16.65 4.45 -18.01
N GLN A 620 17.35 4.04 -19.08
CA GLN A 620 18.77 4.31 -19.30
C GLN A 620 19.02 5.63 -20.04
N ASN A 621 18.00 6.24 -20.63
CA ASN A 621 18.09 7.46 -21.45
C ASN A 621 17.02 8.45 -20.99
N GLU A 622 17.22 9.01 -19.81
CA GLU A 622 16.25 9.90 -19.16
C GLU A 622 15.86 11.08 -20.04
N LYS A 623 14.60 11.45 -20.01
CA LYS A 623 13.97 12.55 -20.77
C LYS A 623 13.96 12.39 -22.31
N LEU A 624 14.45 11.28 -22.86
CA LEU A 624 14.40 11.06 -24.32
C LEU A 624 13.10 10.40 -24.81
N CYS A 625 12.23 9.96 -23.92
CA CYS A 625 10.96 9.30 -24.25
C CYS A 625 9.74 10.23 -24.24
N TYR A 626 9.93 11.53 -24.07
CA TYR A 626 8.83 12.49 -24.10
C TYR A 626 8.51 12.96 -25.51
N LEU A 627 7.22 13.15 -25.77
CA LEU A 627 6.77 13.96 -26.90
C LEU A 627 7.11 15.43 -26.57
N ARG A 628 8.00 16.01 -27.32
CA ARG A 628 8.36 17.44 -27.22
C ARG A 628 7.40 18.28 -28.04
#